data_0d7df36dfab9a984ad58d8d08f520a7b
#
_entry.id   0d7df36dfab9a984ad58d8d08f520a7b
#
_cell.length_a   1.000
_cell.length_b   1.000
_cell.length_c   1.000
_cell.angle_alpha   90.00
_cell.angle_beta   90.00
_cell.angle_gamma   90.00
#
_symmetry.space_group_name_H-M   'P 1'
#
loop_
_entity.id
_entity.type
_entity.pdbx_description
1 polymer ?
#
loop_
_entity_poly.entity_id
_entity_poly.type
_entity_poly.pdbx_seq_one_letter_code
_entity_poly.pdbx_strand_id
1 'polypeptide(L)'
;LELSIYYNNPHLLSPVVTDPKKAVVALKWTVREMESRYRAMSKLGVRNIDGYNTRLEQARKKGEVLKRRVQTGFDAETGRPVFEDQPFDLTPLPFIVVIIDEVADLMLVAGKDIEGAVQRLAQMARAAGIHVIMATQRPSVDVITGTIKANFPTRISFQVTSKIDSRTILGEQGAEQLLGQGDMLHMAGGGKVTRVHGPFVSDEEVEDVVQHLKRQGVPEFNDSITEEEHVGDPLSEYGLGIGEKEESGDELYDQAVAIVARERKASTSFIQRHLKIGYNRAATIIERMETEGVVSGANHVGKRDVLLPDHSEV
;
A
#
# COMPACT_ATOMS: atom_id res chain seq x y z
N LEU A 1 -6.28 25.15 3.06
CA LEU A 1 -5.56 26.35 3.53
C LEU A 1 -4.66 26.05 4.72
N GLU A 2 -5.12 25.28 5.71
CA GLU A 2 -4.40 24.98 6.95
C GLU A 2 -3.08 24.20 6.72
N LEU A 3 -3.04 23.30 5.75
CA LEU A 3 -1.85 22.51 5.45
C LEU A 3 -0.84 23.21 4.52
N SER A 4 -1.16 24.42 4.00
CA SER A 4 -0.30 25.13 3.05
C SER A 4 1.05 25.55 3.65
N ILE A 5 1.13 25.75 4.95
CA ILE A 5 2.36 26.10 5.66
C ILE A 5 3.46 25.02 5.48
N TYR A 6 3.07 23.75 5.32
CA TYR A 6 3.99 22.62 5.18
C TYR A 6 4.56 22.46 3.77
N TYR A 7 4.12 23.24 2.77
CA TYR A 7 4.67 23.18 1.42
C TYR A 7 6.20 23.38 1.44
N ASN A 8 6.87 22.65 0.59
CA ASN A 8 8.34 22.64 0.46
C ASN A 8 9.10 22.15 1.71
N ASN A 9 8.45 21.40 2.60
CA ASN A 9 9.14 20.71 3.65
C ASN A 9 9.95 19.52 3.04
N PRO A 10 11.26 19.42 3.28
CA PRO A 10 12.12 18.39 2.69
C PRO A 10 11.74 16.95 3.08
N HIS A 11 10.94 16.76 4.13
CA HIS A 11 10.47 15.45 4.57
C HIS A 11 9.21 14.97 3.84
N LEU A 12 8.59 15.81 3.02
CA LEU A 12 7.41 15.41 2.25
C LEU A 12 7.81 14.53 1.07
N LEU A 13 7.17 13.36 0.96
CA LEU A 13 7.29 12.47 -0.21
C LEU A 13 6.46 12.95 -1.40
N SER A 14 5.40 13.70 -1.16
CA SER A 14 4.50 14.28 -2.16
C SER A 14 4.09 15.67 -1.69
N PRO A 15 3.74 16.60 -2.58
CA PRO A 15 3.05 17.82 -2.18
C PRO A 15 1.84 17.47 -1.32
N VAL A 16 1.45 18.40 -0.44
CA VAL A 16 0.24 18.23 0.37
C VAL A 16 -0.96 17.96 -0.53
N VAL A 17 -1.62 16.83 -0.33
CA VAL A 17 -2.73 16.37 -1.16
C VAL A 17 -4.02 16.97 -0.63
N THR A 18 -4.66 17.83 -1.43
CA THR A 18 -5.91 18.51 -1.08
C THR A 18 -7.12 17.97 -1.83
N ASP A 19 -6.91 17.23 -2.90
CA ASP A 19 -7.98 16.57 -3.66
C ASP A 19 -8.29 15.18 -3.06
N PRO A 20 -9.53 14.92 -2.61
CA PRO A 20 -9.89 13.63 -2.03
C PRO A 20 -9.65 12.43 -2.97
N LYS A 21 -9.83 12.58 -4.28
CA LYS A 21 -9.56 11.50 -5.24
C LYS A 21 -8.06 11.15 -5.27
N LYS A 22 -7.20 12.17 -5.33
CA LYS A 22 -5.75 11.98 -5.24
C LYS A 22 -5.32 11.42 -3.89
N ALA A 23 -6.01 11.77 -2.80
CA ALA A 23 -5.74 11.19 -1.49
C ALA A 23 -6.06 9.69 -1.43
N VAL A 24 -7.12 9.22 -2.12
CA VAL A 24 -7.41 7.80 -2.28
C VAL A 24 -6.27 7.10 -3.04
N VAL A 25 -5.76 7.70 -4.11
CA VAL A 25 -4.63 7.15 -4.88
C VAL A 25 -3.37 7.07 -4.01
N ALA A 26 -3.07 8.12 -3.25
CA ALA A 26 -1.92 8.13 -2.33
C ALA A 26 -2.03 7.06 -1.23
N LEU A 27 -3.23 6.81 -0.72
CA LEU A 27 -3.45 5.76 0.26
C LEU A 27 -3.28 4.36 -0.35
N LYS A 28 -3.76 4.13 -1.57
CA LYS A 28 -3.52 2.90 -2.33
C LYS A 28 -2.02 2.72 -2.63
N TRP A 29 -1.32 3.77 -3.00
CA TRP A 29 0.14 3.75 -3.15
C TRP A 29 0.83 3.32 -1.85
N THR A 30 0.40 3.86 -0.71
CA THR A 30 0.96 3.50 0.60
C THR A 30 0.82 2.00 0.91
N VAL A 31 -0.31 1.40 0.54
CA VAL A 31 -0.51 -0.06 0.66
C VAL A 31 0.47 -0.82 -0.23
N ARG A 32 0.64 -0.42 -1.49
CA ARG A 32 1.60 -1.04 -2.42
C ARG A 32 3.04 -0.92 -1.91
N GLU A 33 3.42 0.25 -1.41
CA GLU A 33 4.74 0.48 -0.81
C GLU A 33 4.98 -0.45 0.40
N MET A 34 3.99 -0.58 1.27
CA MET A 34 4.04 -1.52 2.39
C MET A 34 4.32 -2.94 1.91
N GLU A 35 3.61 -3.42 0.90
CA GLU A 35 3.77 -4.76 0.34
C GLU A 35 5.12 -4.94 -0.34
N SER A 36 5.59 -3.91 -1.05
CA SER A 36 6.94 -3.91 -1.64
C SER A 36 8.01 -4.07 -0.58
N ARG A 37 7.88 -3.35 0.56
CA ARG A 37 8.77 -3.48 1.72
C ARG A 37 8.73 -4.89 2.31
N TYR A 38 7.55 -5.49 2.45
CA TYR A 38 7.42 -6.87 2.91
C TYR A 38 8.12 -7.86 1.99
N ARG A 39 7.96 -7.70 0.67
CA ARG A 39 8.68 -8.54 -0.31
C ARG A 39 10.20 -8.37 -0.17
N ALA A 40 10.69 -7.15 0.01
CA ALA A 40 12.12 -6.88 0.21
C ALA A 40 12.64 -7.49 1.52
N MET A 41 11.92 -7.32 2.62
CA MET A 41 12.26 -7.90 3.92
C MET A 41 12.26 -9.44 3.89
N SER A 42 11.28 -10.05 3.24
CA SER A 42 11.18 -11.51 3.06
C SER A 42 12.40 -12.07 2.31
N LYS A 43 12.85 -11.39 1.25
CA LYS A 43 14.04 -11.80 0.48
C LYS A 43 15.33 -11.79 1.30
N LEU A 44 15.42 -10.92 2.32
CA LEU A 44 16.56 -10.87 3.24
C LEU A 44 16.34 -11.71 4.52
N GLY A 45 15.18 -12.35 4.67
CA GLY A 45 14.86 -13.17 5.85
C GLY A 45 14.71 -12.36 7.14
N VAL A 46 14.35 -11.08 7.04
CA VAL A 46 14.17 -10.18 8.19
C VAL A 46 12.70 -9.90 8.45
N ARG A 47 12.34 -9.54 9.70
CA ARG A 47 10.94 -9.44 10.15
C ARG A 47 10.39 -8.02 10.21
N ASN A 48 11.26 -7.01 10.19
CA ASN A 48 10.88 -5.61 10.30
C ASN A 48 11.90 -4.69 9.63
N ILE A 49 11.55 -3.43 9.48
CA ILE A 49 12.38 -2.40 8.83
C ILE A 49 13.72 -2.20 9.55
N ASP A 50 13.77 -2.28 10.89
CA ASP A 50 15.00 -2.10 11.63
C ASP A 50 16.00 -3.23 11.32
N GLY A 51 15.51 -4.48 11.30
CA GLY A 51 16.30 -5.63 10.88
C GLY A 51 16.78 -5.53 9.44
N TYR A 52 15.90 -5.02 8.55
CA TYR A 52 16.24 -4.77 7.16
C TYR A 52 17.38 -3.75 7.03
N ASN A 53 17.22 -2.57 7.60
CA ASN A 53 18.21 -1.51 7.54
C ASN A 53 19.53 -1.92 8.20
N THR A 54 19.48 -2.60 9.33
CA THR A 54 20.68 -3.15 9.99
C THR A 54 21.41 -4.15 9.10
N ARG A 55 20.68 -5.03 8.40
CA ARG A 55 21.29 -6.02 7.48
C ARG A 55 21.96 -5.33 6.29
N LEU A 56 21.33 -4.29 5.73
CA LEU A 56 21.92 -3.52 4.63
C LEU A 56 23.18 -2.77 5.08
N GLU A 57 23.15 -2.16 6.26
CA GLU A 57 24.30 -1.46 6.81
C GLU A 57 25.49 -2.42 7.04
N GLN A 58 25.22 -3.61 7.56
CA GLN A 58 26.24 -4.65 7.74
C GLN A 58 26.83 -5.10 6.39
N ALA A 59 26.00 -5.29 5.37
CA ALA A 59 26.46 -5.64 4.02
C ALA A 59 27.35 -4.55 3.44
N ARG A 60 26.94 -3.27 3.58
CA ARG A 60 27.73 -2.11 3.13
C ARG A 60 29.08 -2.04 3.84
N LYS A 61 29.12 -2.21 5.17
CA LYS A 61 30.37 -2.19 5.94
C LYS A 61 31.31 -3.32 5.58
N LYS A 62 30.79 -4.48 5.18
CA LYS A 62 31.57 -5.66 4.78
C LYS A 62 31.92 -5.69 3.29
N GLY A 63 31.41 -4.77 2.47
CA GLY A 63 31.52 -4.83 1.00
C GLY A 63 30.80 -6.04 0.40
N GLU A 64 29.79 -6.58 1.09
CA GLU A 64 29.02 -7.73 0.65
C GLU A 64 28.02 -7.31 -0.42
N VAL A 65 28.01 -7.99 -1.57
CA VAL A 65 27.02 -7.79 -2.63
C VAL A 65 25.84 -8.72 -2.34
N LEU A 66 24.76 -8.15 -1.80
CA LEU A 66 23.51 -8.88 -1.68
C LEU A 66 22.87 -9.02 -3.07
N LYS A 67 22.42 -10.22 -3.38
CA LYS A 67 21.79 -10.53 -4.66
C LYS A 67 20.35 -10.95 -4.44
N ARG A 68 19.48 -10.54 -5.35
CA ARG A 68 18.11 -11.03 -5.45
C ARG A 68 17.96 -11.84 -6.73
N ARG A 69 17.35 -13.00 -6.62
CA ARG A 69 16.97 -13.79 -7.77
C ARG A 69 15.69 -13.21 -8.36
N VAL A 70 15.76 -12.73 -9.60
CA VAL A 70 14.64 -12.14 -10.33
C VAL A 70 14.39 -12.99 -11.56
N GLN A 71 13.13 -13.33 -11.81
CA GLN A 71 12.75 -13.97 -13.06
C GLN A 71 12.83 -12.92 -14.18
N THR A 72 13.68 -13.18 -15.17
CA THR A 72 13.90 -12.27 -16.32
C THR A 72 13.20 -12.71 -17.58
N GLY A 73 12.59 -13.89 -17.57
CA GLY A 73 11.86 -14.44 -18.72
C GLY A 73 11.71 -15.94 -18.64
N PHE A 74 11.46 -16.53 -19.81
CA PHE A 74 11.40 -17.98 -20.00
C PHE A 74 12.45 -18.40 -21.01
N ASP A 75 13.06 -19.55 -20.76
CA ASP A 75 13.97 -20.20 -21.71
C ASP A 75 13.20 -20.58 -22.98
N ALA A 76 13.68 -20.12 -24.13
CA ALA A 76 13.00 -20.29 -25.41
C ALA A 76 12.90 -21.76 -25.86
N GLU A 77 13.81 -22.64 -25.39
CA GLU A 77 13.85 -24.05 -25.78
C GLU A 77 13.06 -24.95 -24.80
N THR A 78 13.10 -24.63 -23.52
CA THR A 78 12.51 -25.49 -22.47
C THR A 78 11.23 -24.96 -21.89
N GLY A 79 10.86 -23.68 -22.13
CA GLY A 79 9.72 -23.00 -21.53
C GLY A 79 9.82 -22.82 -20.01
N ARG A 80 11.01 -23.04 -19.42
CA ARG A 80 11.24 -22.88 -18.00
C ARG A 80 11.57 -21.44 -17.63
N PRO A 81 11.14 -20.95 -16.47
CA PRO A 81 11.49 -19.61 -16.02
C PRO A 81 13.00 -19.45 -15.86
N VAL A 82 13.56 -18.41 -16.50
CA VAL A 82 14.95 -18.00 -16.36
C VAL A 82 15.06 -17.00 -15.23
N PHE A 83 16.01 -17.22 -14.34
CA PHE A 83 16.28 -16.34 -13.23
C PHE A 83 17.67 -15.75 -13.32
N GLU A 84 17.78 -14.47 -13.04
CA GLU A 84 19.06 -13.76 -12.92
C GLU A 84 19.25 -13.22 -11.51
N ASP A 85 20.52 -13.25 -11.08
CA ASP A 85 20.93 -12.65 -9.83
C ASP A 85 21.20 -11.16 -10.03
N GLN A 86 20.26 -10.30 -9.61
CA GLN A 86 20.45 -8.85 -9.64
C GLN A 86 20.99 -8.35 -8.28
N PRO A 87 21.88 -7.35 -8.29
CA PRO A 87 22.32 -6.75 -7.03
C PRO A 87 21.15 -6.09 -6.31
N PHE A 88 21.16 -6.23 -4.99
CA PHE A 88 20.18 -5.59 -4.12
C PHE A 88 20.63 -4.14 -3.89
N ASP A 89 19.67 -3.21 -3.96
CA ASP A 89 19.94 -1.83 -3.53
C ASP A 89 20.18 -1.82 -2.01
N LEU A 90 21.33 -1.29 -1.60
CA LEU A 90 21.73 -1.20 -0.20
C LEU A 90 21.29 0.12 0.46
N THR A 91 20.34 0.84 -0.15
CA THR A 91 19.77 2.05 0.43
C THR A 91 18.80 1.69 1.56
N PRO A 92 19.01 2.19 2.79
CA PRO A 92 18.08 1.95 3.88
C PRO A 92 16.69 2.51 3.57
N LEU A 93 15.65 1.79 3.97
CA LEU A 93 14.28 2.26 3.85
C LEU A 93 13.97 3.27 4.97
N PRO A 94 13.46 4.46 4.65
CA PRO A 94 13.03 5.43 5.64
C PRO A 94 11.69 5.01 6.27
N PHE A 95 11.41 5.52 7.48
CA PHE A 95 10.06 5.48 8.02
C PHE A 95 9.15 6.42 7.23
N ILE A 96 7.90 6.02 7.07
CA ILE A 96 6.87 6.85 6.42
C ILE A 96 5.77 7.12 7.45
N VAL A 97 5.36 8.38 7.56
CA VAL A 97 4.19 8.78 8.35
C VAL A 97 3.12 9.33 7.40
N VAL A 98 1.96 8.70 7.42
CA VAL A 98 0.78 9.14 6.66
C VAL A 98 -0.13 9.89 7.63
N ILE A 99 -0.41 11.15 7.32
CA ILE A 99 -1.29 12.01 8.13
C ILE A 99 -2.53 12.33 7.31
N ILE A 100 -3.70 11.98 7.85
CA ILE A 100 -5.01 12.26 7.27
C ILE A 100 -5.73 13.22 8.21
N ASP A 101 -5.90 14.46 7.76
CA ASP A 101 -6.45 15.54 8.57
C ASP A 101 -7.97 15.40 8.79
N GLU A 102 -8.72 15.05 7.74
CA GLU A 102 -10.16 14.77 7.82
C GLU A 102 -10.52 13.51 7.03
N VAL A 103 -10.55 12.38 7.74
CA VAL A 103 -10.87 11.09 7.10
C VAL A 103 -12.32 11.00 6.62
N ALA A 104 -13.24 11.78 7.20
CA ALA A 104 -14.64 11.79 6.78
C ALA A 104 -14.80 12.18 5.31
N ASP A 105 -14.00 13.11 4.82
CA ASP A 105 -14.06 13.54 3.42
C ASP A 105 -13.64 12.42 2.46
N LEU A 106 -12.69 11.59 2.85
CA LEU A 106 -12.29 10.42 2.08
C LEU A 106 -13.36 9.32 2.12
N MET A 107 -13.99 9.11 3.27
CA MET A 107 -15.07 8.13 3.44
C MET A 107 -16.29 8.47 2.57
N LEU A 108 -16.59 9.76 2.36
CA LEU A 108 -17.67 10.21 1.48
C LEU A 108 -17.40 9.90 0.00
N VAL A 109 -16.13 9.94 -0.43
CA VAL A 109 -15.74 9.75 -1.83
C VAL A 109 -15.59 8.27 -2.18
N ALA A 110 -14.95 7.50 -1.33
CA ALA A 110 -14.57 6.11 -1.61
C ALA A 110 -14.53 5.24 -0.33
N GLY A 111 -15.59 5.30 0.49
CA GLY A 111 -15.61 4.74 1.85
C GLY A 111 -15.12 3.29 1.96
N LYS A 112 -15.59 2.39 1.10
CA LYS A 112 -15.17 0.96 1.13
C LYS A 112 -13.68 0.78 0.79
N ASP A 113 -13.18 1.51 -0.19
CA ASP A 113 -11.78 1.46 -0.62
C ASP A 113 -10.86 2.00 0.49
N ILE A 114 -11.28 3.12 1.11
CA ILE A 114 -10.56 3.74 2.23
C ILE A 114 -10.55 2.80 3.43
N GLU A 115 -11.70 2.24 3.81
CA GLU A 115 -11.79 1.32 4.94
C GLU A 115 -10.90 0.09 4.74
N GLY A 116 -10.91 -0.50 3.54
CA GLY A 116 -10.04 -1.64 3.20
C GLY A 116 -8.55 -1.30 3.24
N ALA A 117 -8.16 -0.16 2.64
CA ALA A 117 -6.77 0.30 2.66
C ALA A 117 -6.28 0.61 4.08
N VAL A 118 -7.08 1.34 4.86
CA VAL A 118 -6.78 1.70 6.24
C VAL A 118 -6.68 0.45 7.12
N GLN A 119 -7.59 -0.51 6.96
CA GLN A 119 -7.54 -1.79 7.67
C GLN A 119 -6.24 -2.54 7.39
N ARG A 120 -5.86 -2.65 6.12
CA ARG A 120 -4.63 -3.35 5.72
C ARG A 120 -3.38 -2.66 6.27
N LEU A 121 -3.30 -1.34 6.19
CA LEU A 121 -2.22 -0.56 6.79
C LEU A 121 -2.16 -0.77 8.31
N ALA A 122 -3.28 -0.65 9.00
CA ALA A 122 -3.31 -0.78 10.46
C ALA A 122 -2.86 -2.16 10.95
N GLN A 123 -3.12 -3.22 10.18
CA GLN A 123 -2.71 -4.59 10.52
C GLN A 123 -1.22 -4.86 10.26
N MET A 124 -0.66 -4.28 9.21
CA MET A 124 0.65 -4.71 8.69
C MET A 124 1.70 -3.60 8.61
N ALA A 125 1.33 -2.33 8.58
CA ALA A 125 2.25 -1.24 8.26
C ALA A 125 3.39 -1.05 9.28
N ARG A 126 3.14 -1.37 10.56
CA ARG A 126 4.13 -1.21 11.65
C ARG A 126 5.48 -1.88 11.35
N ALA A 127 5.46 -3.14 10.93
CA ALA A 127 6.70 -3.86 10.64
C ALA A 127 7.43 -3.32 9.39
N ALA A 128 6.68 -2.74 8.44
CA ALA A 128 7.22 -2.08 7.26
C ALA A 128 7.71 -0.64 7.52
N GLY A 129 7.60 -0.15 8.76
CA GLY A 129 8.00 1.21 9.13
C GLY A 129 7.06 2.29 8.60
N ILE A 130 5.78 1.97 8.44
CA ILE A 130 4.76 2.93 8.01
C ILE A 130 3.78 3.16 9.15
N HIS A 131 3.55 4.41 9.50
CA HIS A 131 2.67 4.85 10.56
C HIS A 131 1.54 5.69 10.01
N VAL A 132 0.34 5.54 10.57
CA VAL A 132 -0.85 6.28 10.14
C VAL A 132 -1.41 7.06 11.31
N ILE A 133 -1.62 8.37 11.10
CA ILE A 133 -2.30 9.28 12.00
C ILE A 133 -3.56 9.74 11.28
N MET A 134 -4.73 9.42 11.84
CA MET A 134 -6.01 9.84 11.27
C MET A 134 -6.73 10.78 12.23
N ALA A 135 -7.26 11.86 11.68
CA ALA A 135 -8.11 12.77 12.41
C ALA A 135 -9.47 12.93 11.72
N THR A 136 -10.45 13.37 12.47
CA THR A 136 -11.76 13.78 11.96
C THR A 136 -12.45 14.73 12.92
N GLN A 137 -13.16 15.70 12.37
CA GLN A 137 -14.08 16.58 13.11
C GLN A 137 -15.51 16.03 13.12
N ARG A 138 -15.74 14.86 12.47
CA ARG A 138 -17.07 14.22 12.36
C ARG A 138 -17.07 12.84 13.03
N PRO A 139 -17.27 12.79 14.36
CA PRO A 139 -17.20 11.54 15.13
C PRO A 139 -18.47 10.70 14.96
N SER A 140 -18.86 10.39 13.72
CA SER A 140 -20.00 9.52 13.42
C SER A 140 -19.57 8.06 13.29
N VAL A 141 -20.52 7.13 13.44
CA VAL A 141 -20.27 5.68 13.31
C VAL A 141 -19.93 5.28 11.86
N ASP A 142 -20.33 6.10 10.88
CA ASP A 142 -20.03 5.88 9.47
C ASP A 142 -18.59 6.28 9.11
N VAL A 143 -17.97 7.14 9.92
CA VAL A 143 -16.59 7.57 9.78
C VAL A 143 -15.67 6.75 10.68
N ILE A 144 -16.01 6.62 11.96
CA ILE A 144 -15.25 5.83 12.93
C ILE A 144 -15.94 4.47 13.08
N THR A 145 -15.78 3.64 12.03
CA THR A 145 -16.44 2.33 11.93
C THR A 145 -15.86 1.33 12.94
N GLY A 146 -16.57 0.21 13.12
CA GLY A 146 -16.09 -0.89 13.94
C GLY A 146 -14.73 -1.43 13.49
N THR A 147 -14.51 -1.51 12.20
CA THR A 147 -13.25 -1.93 11.57
C THR A 147 -12.10 -0.98 11.92
N ILE A 148 -12.33 0.33 11.80
CA ILE A 148 -11.34 1.34 12.19
C ILE A 148 -11.03 1.25 13.68
N LYS A 149 -12.05 1.17 14.54
CA LYS A 149 -11.87 1.05 15.99
C LYS A 149 -11.09 -0.20 16.41
N ALA A 150 -11.30 -1.32 15.74
CA ALA A 150 -10.59 -2.56 16.03
C ALA A 150 -9.10 -2.49 15.71
N ASN A 151 -8.73 -1.72 14.67
CA ASN A 151 -7.37 -1.64 14.17
C ASN A 151 -6.58 -0.43 14.68
N PHE A 152 -7.25 0.60 15.22
CA PHE A 152 -6.65 1.77 15.86
C PHE A 152 -7.01 1.79 17.35
N PRO A 153 -6.30 1.02 18.18
CA PRO A 153 -6.58 0.90 19.60
C PRO A 153 -6.16 2.14 20.40
N THR A 154 -5.19 2.91 19.91
CA THR A 154 -4.78 4.17 20.52
C THR A 154 -5.61 5.31 19.94
N ARG A 155 -6.32 6.03 20.80
CA ARG A 155 -7.24 7.09 20.39
C ARG A 155 -7.10 8.31 21.28
N ILE A 156 -7.34 9.46 20.69
CA ILE A 156 -7.38 10.76 21.37
C ILE A 156 -8.73 11.39 21.05
N SER A 157 -9.44 11.88 22.07
CA SER A 157 -10.61 12.71 21.88
C SER A 157 -10.40 14.05 22.60
N PHE A 158 -10.55 15.13 21.87
CA PHE A 158 -10.75 16.44 22.43
C PHE A 158 -12.20 16.60 22.88
N GLN A 159 -12.58 17.78 23.36
CA GLN A 159 -13.95 18.07 23.76
C GLN A 159 -14.91 17.82 22.59
N VAL A 160 -15.99 17.11 22.90
CA VAL A 160 -17.11 16.83 21.99
C VAL A 160 -18.41 17.35 22.57
N THR A 161 -19.45 17.46 21.73
CA THR A 161 -20.72 18.06 22.14
C THR A 161 -21.64 17.08 22.87
N SER A 162 -21.44 15.77 22.67
CA SER A 162 -22.34 14.77 23.22
C SER A 162 -21.63 13.55 23.78
N LYS A 163 -22.32 12.85 24.71
CA LYS A 163 -21.88 11.54 25.22
C LYS A 163 -21.84 10.45 24.12
N ILE A 164 -22.64 10.62 23.07
CA ILE A 164 -22.69 9.70 21.93
C ILE A 164 -21.38 9.80 21.15
N ASP A 165 -20.90 11.03 20.89
CA ASP A 165 -19.64 11.27 20.19
C ASP A 165 -18.46 10.71 20.99
N SER A 166 -18.44 10.96 22.33
CA SER A 166 -17.40 10.37 23.19
C SER A 166 -17.37 8.84 23.10
N ARG A 167 -18.53 8.18 23.14
CA ARG A 167 -18.62 6.71 22.99
C ARG A 167 -18.21 6.26 21.59
N THR A 168 -18.54 7.02 20.57
CA THR A 168 -18.13 6.69 19.19
C THR A 168 -16.63 6.67 19.06
N ILE A 169 -15.92 7.63 19.67
CA ILE A 169 -14.46 7.72 19.60
C ILE A 169 -13.81 6.73 20.57
N LEU A 170 -14.14 6.81 21.85
CA LEU A 170 -13.42 6.15 22.93
C LEU A 170 -14.07 4.83 23.41
N GLY A 171 -15.34 4.59 23.05
CA GLY A 171 -16.13 3.50 23.65
C GLY A 171 -16.73 3.89 25.00
N GLU A 172 -16.34 5.00 25.59
CA GLU A 172 -16.75 5.49 26.89
C GLU A 172 -17.21 6.95 26.82
N GLN A 173 -18.02 7.39 27.79
CA GLN A 173 -18.38 8.80 27.95
C GLN A 173 -17.25 9.54 28.70
N GLY A 174 -17.24 10.88 28.60
CA GLY A 174 -16.33 11.73 29.35
C GLY A 174 -15.72 12.85 28.52
N ALA A 175 -15.54 12.67 27.22
CA ALA A 175 -14.98 13.70 26.34
C ALA A 175 -15.91 14.92 26.23
N GLU A 176 -17.22 14.76 26.46
CA GLU A 176 -18.19 15.87 26.54
C GLU A 176 -17.99 16.78 27.78
N GLN A 177 -17.22 16.32 28.76
CA GLN A 177 -16.94 17.08 30.00
C GLN A 177 -15.57 17.78 29.95
N LEU A 178 -14.83 17.66 28.87
CA LEU A 178 -13.54 18.33 28.71
C LEU A 178 -13.73 19.83 28.59
N LEU A 179 -12.69 20.56 28.96
CA LEU A 179 -12.73 22.03 29.04
C LEU A 179 -12.37 22.73 27.72
N GLY A 180 -11.93 21.97 26.70
CA GLY A 180 -11.36 22.55 25.48
C GLY A 180 -9.92 23.00 25.68
N GLN A 181 -9.40 23.80 24.75
CA GLN A 181 -8.05 24.39 24.83
C GLN A 181 -6.92 23.34 25.01
N GLY A 182 -7.02 22.21 24.34
CA GLY A 182 -6.03 21.12 24.42
C GLY A 182 -6.28 20.09 25.50
N ASP A 183 -7.36 20.24 26.29
CA ASP A 183 -7.81 19.21 27.23
C ASP A 183 -8.35 18.01 26.45
N MET A 184 -7.80 16.82 26.68
CA MET A 184 -8.09 15.62 25.90
C MET A 184 -8.17 14.36 26.76
N LEU A 185 -8.87 13.37 26.26
CA LEU A 185 -8.82 12.00 26.75
C LEU A 185 -7.97 11.14 25.80
N HIS A 186 -6.91 10.56 26.33
CA HIS A 186 -6.05 9.62 25.64
C HIS A 186 -6.37 8.19 26.07
N MET A 187 -6.73 7.34 25.13
CA MET A 187 -6.92 5.92 25.33
C MET A 187 -5.73 5.17 24.70
N ALA A 188 -4.89 4.59 25.55
CA ALA A 188 -3.84 3.68 25.10
C ALA A 188 -4.41 2.33 24.64
N GLY A 189 -3.64 1.60 23.85
CA GLY A 189 -3.99 0.22 23.47
C GLY A 189 -4.18 -0.65 24.72
N GLY A 190 -5.41 -1.02 25.03
CA GLY A 190 -5.77 -1.73 26.27
C GLY A 190 -6.93 -1.09 27.01
N GLY A 191 -7.48 0.01 26.50
CA GLY A 191 -8.74 0.59 26.94
C GLY A 191 -8.68 1.51 28.16
N LYS A 192 -7.50 1.71 28.78
CA LYS A 192 -7.37 2.69 29.86
C LYS A 192 -7.39 4.11 29.33
N VAL A 193 -8.38 4.89 29.75
CA VAL A 193 -8.49 6.30 29.41
C VAL A 193 -7.76 7.15 30.45
N THR A 194 -6.94 8.06 29.99
CA THR A 194 -6.19 9.02 30.82
C THR A 194 -6.46 10.44 30.31
N ARG A 195 -6.77 11.36 31.21
CA ARG A 195 -6.91 12.76 30.86
C ARG A 195 -5.54 13.41 30.75
N VAL A 196 -5.31 14.10 29.66
CA VAL A 196 -4.06 14.81 29.36
C VAL A 196 -4.40 16.22 28.89
N HIS A 197 -3.57 17.18 29.20
CA HIS A 197 -3.71 18.53 28.68
C HIS A 197 -2.56 18.86 27.74
N GLY A 198 -2.87 19.09 26.46
CA GLY A 198 -1.91 19.53 25.46
C GLY A 198 -1.69 21.05 25.57
N PRO A 199 -0.45 21.55 25.48
CA PRO A 199 -0.21 22.98 25.43
C PRO A 199 -0.76 23.57 24.11
N PHE A 200 -1.05 24.87 24.14
CA PHE A 200 -1.33 25.62 22.92
C PHE A 200 -0.04 25.78 22.12
N VAL A 201 -0.12 25.58 20.81
CA VAL A 201 0.95 25.84 19.84
C VAL A 201 0.44 26.91 18.89
N SER A 202 1.11 28.03 18.79
CA SER A 202 0.72 29.13 17.91
C SER A 202 1.12 28.88 16.45
N ASP A 203 0.49 29.61 15.53
CA ASP A 203 0.84 29.54 14.11
C ASP A 203 2.29 29.99 13.88
N GLU A 204 2.77 30.98 14.64
CA GLU A 204 4.16 31.44 14.58
C GLU A 204 5.15 30.34 14.99
N GLU A 205 4.86 29.59 16.06
CA GLU A 205 5.69 28.45 16.49
C GLU A 205 5.73 27.33 15.44
N VAL A 206 4.58 27.06 14.80
CA VAL A 206 4.52 26.10 13.69
C VAL A 206 5.35 26.58 12.50
N GLU A 207 5.24 27.88 12.14
CA GLU A 207 6.04 28.48 11.07
C GLU A 207 7.54 28.40 11.36
N ASP A 208 7.95 28.70 12.57
CA ASP A 208 9.36 28.61 12.98
C ASP A 208 9.92 27.20 12.82
N VAL A 209 9.16 26.20 13.25
CA VAL A 209 9.55 24.79 13.09
C VAL A 209 9.65 24.43 11.61
N VAL A 210 8.66 24.79 10.81
CA VAL A 210 8.64 24.50 9.37
C VAL A 210 9.80 25.21 8.65
N GLN A 211 10.10 26.47 8.99
CA GLN A 211 11.24 27.19 8.44
C GLN A 211 12.57 26.54 8.83
N HIS A 212 12.68 26.03 10.05
CA HIS A 212 13.85 25.25 10.45
C HIS A 212 14.03 24.01 9.60
N LEU A 213 12.95 23.26 9.35
CA LEU A 213 12.97 22.05 8.51
C LEU A 213 13.32 22.38 7.05
N LYS A 214 12.76 23.46 6.49
CA LYS A 214 13.06 23.91 5.11
C LYS A 214 14.53 24.27 4.88
N ARG A 215 15.26 24.68 5.94
CA ARG A 215 16.71 24.96 5.84
C ARG A 215 17.56 23.69 5.71
N GLN A 216 17.00 22.51 6.00
CA GLN A 216 17.72 21.25 5.94
C GLN A 216 17.85 20.69 4.51
N GLY A 217 17.03 21.14 3.58
CA GLY A 217 17.05 20.70 2.19
C GLY A 217 15.81 21.10 1.40
N VAL A 218 15.73 20.58 0.18
CA VAL A 218 14.55 20.71 -0.69
C VAL A 218 13.85 19.36 -0.78
N PRO A 219 12.51 19.33 -0.93
CA PRO A 219 11.78 18.07 -1.09
C PRO A 219 12.11 17.42 -2.42
N GLU A 220 12.26 16.10 -2.40
CA GLU A 220 12.32 15.24 -3.58
C GLU A 220 10.98 14.51 -3.70
N PHE A 221 10.05 15.10 -4.46
CA PHE A 221 8.71 14.54 -4.59
C PHE A 221 8.71 13.31 -5.49
N ASN A 222 7.87 12.34 -5.11
CA ASN A 222 7.57 11.16 -5.90
C ASN A 222 6.17 11.32 -6.52
N ASP A 223 6.13 11.63 -7.81
CA ASP A 223 4.88 11.91 -8.54
C ASP A 223 3.96 10.67 -8.62
N SER A 224 4.54 9.47 -8.58
CA SER A 224 3.76 8.21 -8.60
C SER A 224 2.80 8.03 -7.42
N ILE A 225 2.94 8.85 -6.36
CA ILE A 225 2.06 8.79 -5.18
C ILE A 225 0.65 9.27 -5.51
N THR A 226 0.52 10.26 -6.39
CA THR A 226 -0.75 10.93 -6.71
C THR A 226 -1.21 10.71 -8.14
N GLU A 227 -0.44 10.02 -8.94
CA GLU A 227 -0.81 9.63 -10.29
C GLU A 227 -1.51 8.27 -10.28
N GLU A 228 -2.66 8.19 -10.96
CA GLU A 228 -3.29 6.91 -11.23
C GLU A 228 -2.42 6.15 -12.23
N GLU A 229 -1.72 5.13 -11.78
CA GLU A 229 -1.18 4.16 -12.71
C GLU A 229 -2.37 3.48 -13.41
N HIS A 230 -2.44 3.56 -14.73
CA HIS A 230 -3.36 2.77 -15.56
C HIS A 230 -3.01 1.26 -15.56
N VAL A 231 -2.47 0.77 -14.48
CA VAL A 231 -2.34 -0.65 -14.20
C VAL A 231 -3.66 -1.08 -13.56
N GLY A 232 -4.33 -2.07 -14.14
CA GLY A 232 -5.63 -2.57 -13.67
C GLY A 232 -5.64 -2.71 -12.15
N ASP A 233 -6.74 -2.30 -11.54
CA ASP A 233 -6.96 -2.12 -10.11
C ASP A 233 -6.24 -3.18 -9.25
N PRO A 234 -5.15 -2.85 -8.53
CA PRO A 234 -4.43 -3.83 -7.71
C PRO A 234 -5.28 -4.41 -6.57
N LEU A 235 -6.41 -3.76 -6.23
CA LEU A 235 -7.38 -4.24 -5.24
C LEU A 235 -8.27 -5.35 -5.80
N SER A 236 -8.39 -5.47 -7.14
CA SER A 236 -9.03 -6.64 -7.76
C SER A 236 -8.10 -7.85 -7.82
N GLU A 237 -6.80 -7.64 -7.73
CA GLU A 237 -5.79 -8.70 -7.65
C GLU A 237 -5.71 -9.32 -6.23
N TYR A 238 -6.15 -8.56 -5.21
CA TYR A 238 -6.26 -9.04 -3.83
C TYR A 238 -7.72 -9.31 -3.49
N GLY A 239 -8.23 -10.44 -4.00
CA GLY A 239 -9.59 -10.94 -3.77
C GLY A 239 -10.09 -10.76 -2.34
N LEU A 240 -10.79 -9.66 -2.07
CA LEU A 240 -11.80 -9.60 -1.03
C LEU A 240 -13.08 -10.30 -1.54
N GLY A 241 -12.90 -11.51 -2.08
CA GLY A 241 -13.93 -12.52 -2.34
C GLY A 241 -13.72 -13.63 -1.32
N ILE A 242 -14.68 -13.81 -0.48
CA ILE A 242 -14.83 -14.89 0.50
C ILE A 242 -14.49 -16.23 -0.16
N GLY A 243 -13.37 -16.84 0.25
CA GLY A 243 -13.08 -18.25 0.08
C GLY A 243 -12.58 -18.71 -1.29
N GLU A 244 -11.25 -18.76 -1.45
CA GLU A 244 -10.54 -19.86 -2.11
C GLU A 244 -9.04 -19.63 -1.93
N LYS A 245 -8.24 -20.69 -1.76
CA LYS A 245 -6.78 -20.65 -1.59
C LYS A 245 -6.13 -19.92 -2.77
N GLU A 246 -5.48 -18.78 -2.52
CA GLU A 246 -4.73 -18.04 -3.52
C GLU A 246 -3.41 -18.75 -3.84
N GLU A 247 -3.31 -19.28 -5.05
CA GLU A 247 -2.04 -19.50 -5.73
C GLU A 247 -1.44 -18.11 -6.06
N SER A 248 -0.14 -17.90 -5.88
CA SER A 248 0.53 -16.63 -6.15
C SER A 248 0.32 -16.22 -7.63
N GLY A 249 0.23 -14.92 -7.93
CA GLY A 249 0.01 -14.45 -9.30
C GLY A 249 1.05 -14.98 -10.30
N ASP A 250 2.27 -15.25 -9.84
CA ASP A 250 3.35 -15.83 -10.64
C ASP A 250 3.13 -17.32 -10.90
N GLU A 251 2.61 -18.10 -9.94
CA GLU A 251 2.26 -19.52 -10.15
C GLU A 251 1.12 -19.70 -11.16
N LEU A 252 0.11 -18.85 -11.12
CA LEU A 252 -0.99 -18.85 -12.10
C LEU A 252 -0.52 -18.48 -13.51
N TYR A 253 0.42 -17.54 -13.61
CA TYR A 253 1.04 -17.17 -14.88
C TYR A 253 1.84 -18.33 -15.45
N ASP A 254 2.67 -18.98 -14.66
CA ASP A 254 3.46 -20.15 -15.06
C ASP A 254 2.59 -21.31 -15.49
N GLN A 255 1.49 -21.57 -14.79
CA GLN A 255 0.48 -22.55 -15.21
C GLN A 255 -0.17 -22.19 -16.54
N ALA A 256 -0.50 -20.90 -16.75
CA ALA A 256 -1.06 -20.42 -18.00
C ALA A 256 -0.10 -20.60 -19.17
N VAL A 257 1.18 -20.26 -18.99
CA VAL A 257 2.23 -20.45 -20.00
C VAL A 257 2.38 -21.94 -20.34
N ALA A 258 2.43 -22.82 -19.34
CA ALA A 258 2.52 -24.27 -19.55
C ALA A 258 1.32 -24.82 -20.33
N ILE A 259 0.09 -24.35 -20.02
CA ILE A 259 -1.12 -24.77 -20.73
C ILE A 259 -1.10 -24.27 -22.19
N VAL A 260 -0.74 -23.02 -22.42
CA VAL A 260 -0.65 -22.41 -23.76
C VAL A 260 0.42 -23.11 -24.61
N ALA A 261 1.57 -23.41 -24.02
CA ALA A 261 2.65 -24.15 -24.70
C ALA A 261 2.19 -25.55 -25.12
N ARG A 262 1.50 -26.27 -24.23
CA ARG A 262 1.03 -27.63 -24.47
C ARG A 262 -0.12 -27.70 -25.48
N GLU A 263 -1.13 -26.86 -25.31
CA GLU A 263 -2.35 -26.91 -26.13
C GLU A 263 -2.27 -26.06 -27.42
N ARG A 264 -1.21 -25.29 -27.57
CA ARG A 264 -0.96 -24.39 -28.73
C ARG A 264 -2.12 -23.45 -29.02
N LYS A 265 -2.82 -23.03 -27.98
CA LYS A 265 -3.96 -22.11 -28.05
C LYS A 265 -3.80 -20.97 -27.07
N ALA A 266 -3.82 -19.73 -27.59
CA ALA A 266 -3.66 -18.51 -26.82
C ALA A 266 -4.87 -17.60 -27.02
N SER A 267 -5.87 -17.72 -26.15
CA SER A 267 -6.98 -16.76 -26.08
C SER A 267 -7.43 -16.54 -24.64
N THR A 268 -7.92 -15.35 -24.35
CA THR A 268 -8.43 -14.99 -23.01
C THR A 268 -9.48 -15.99 -22.53
N SER A 269 -10.43 -16.37 -23.39
CA SER A 269 -11.49 -17.34 -23.07
C SER A 269 -10.95 -18.75 -22.84
N PHE A 270 -9.85 -19.11 -23.48
CA PHE A 270 -9.20 -20.41 -23.29
C PHE A 270 -8.55 -20.49 -21.91
N ILE A 271 -7.76 -19.48 -21.53
CA ILE A 271 -7.12 -19.38 -20.22
C ILE A 271 -8.15 -19.29 -19.10
N GLN A 272 -9.19 -18.46 -19.28
CA GLN A 272 -10.28 -18.32 -18.32
C GLN A 272 -10.91 -19.69 -17.97
N ARG A 273 -11.18 -20.52 -18.98
CA ARG A 273 -11.82 -21.83 -18.78
C ARG A 273 -10.88 -22.86 -18.14
N HIS A 274 -9.60 -22.86 -18.51
CA HIS A 274 -8.65 -23.85 -18.01
C HIS A 274 -8.21 -23.56 -16.57
N LEU A 275 -7.97 -22.30 -16.24
CA LEU A 275 -7.56 -21.89 -14.90
C LEU A 275 -8.75 -21.52 -13.99
N LYS A 276 -9.99 -21.53 -14.53
CA LYS A 276 -11.23 -21.13 -13.81
C LYS A 276 -11.15 -19.76 -13.17
N ILE A 277 -10.52 -18.80 -13.84
CA ILE A 277 -10.31 -17.42 -13.37
C ILE A 277 -11.26 -16.44 -14.07
N GLY A 278 -11.40 -15.23 -13.53
CA GLY A 278 -12.20 -14.16 -14.14
C GLY A 278 -11.60 -13.66 -15.47
N TYR A 279 -12.46 -13.08 -16.34
CA TYR A 279 -12.05 -12.58 -17.66
C TYR A 279 -10.91 -11.58 -17.61
N ASN A 280 -10.95 -10.61 -16.68
CA ASN A 280 -9.94 -9.58 -16.55
C ASN A 280 -8.56 -10.19 -16.19
N ARG A 281 -8.52 -11.16 -15.29
CA ARG A 281 -7.29 -11.85 -14.90
C ARG A 281 -6.70 -12.67 -16.06
N ALA A 282 -7.57 -13.34 -16.83
CA ALA A 282 -7.15 -14.05 -18.03
C ALA A 282 -6.64 -13.10 -19.13
N ALA A 283 -7.22 -11.90 -19.26
CA ALA A 283 -6.77 -10.87 -20.20
C ALA A 283 -5.38 -10.35 -19.82
N THR A 284 -5.16 -10.00 -18.55
CA THR A 284 -3.85 -9.54 -18.05
C THR A 284 -2.75 -10.59 -18.24
N ILE A 285 -3.06 -11.88 -17.99
CA ILE A 285 -2.12 -12.98 -18.23
C ILE A 285 -1.74 -13.08 -19.72
N ILE A 286 -2.71 -12.96 -20.63
CA ILE A 286 -2.44 -12.98 -22.07
C ILE A 286 -1.63 -11.77 -22.52
N GLU A 287 -1.91 -10.57 -22.02
CA GLU A 287 -1.18 -9.34 -22.33
C GLU A 287 0.28 -9.43 -21.84
N ARG A 288 0.49 -10.00 -20.65
CA ARG A 288 1.82 -10.27 -20.15
C ARG A 288 2.56 -11.30 -21.02
N MET A 289 1.89 -12.37 -21.48
CA MET A 289 2.47 -13.34 -22.42
C MET A 289 2.84 -12.71 -23.75
N GLU A 290 2.08 -11.73 -24.24
CA GLU A 290 2.38 -10.97 -25.45
C GLU A 290 3.61 -10.09 -25.25
N THR A 291 3.69 -9.39 -24.12
CA THR A 291 4.84 -8.55 -23.77
C THR A 291 6.13 -9.35 -23.57
N GLU A 292 6.04 -10.54 -22.99
CA GLU A 292 7.19 -11.43 -22.77
C GLU A 292 7.52 -12.33 -23.98
N GLY A 293 6.81 -12.19 -25.10
CA GLY A 293 7.08 -12.91 -26.33
C GLY A 293 6.69 -14.40 -26.32
N VAL A 294 5.82 -14.81 -25.41
CA VAL A 294 5.26 -16.15 -25.35
C VAL A 294 4.23 -16.38 -26.44
N VAL A 295 3.47 -15.33 -26.76
CA VAL A 295 2.44 -15.31 -27.81
C VAL A 295 2.60 -14.06 -28.68
N SER A 296 2.11 -14.15 -29.93
CA SER A 296 2.07 -12.98 -30.82
C SER A 296 0.98 -11.99 -30.44
N GLY A 297 1.08 -10.76 -30.96
CA GLY A 297 -0.02 -9.80 -30.95
C GLY A 297 -1.29 -10.39 -31.62
N ALA A 298 -2.45 -9.91 -31.18
CA ALA A 298 -3.73 -10.33 -31.76
C ALA A 298 -3.80 -9.89 -33.24
N ASN A 299 -4.15 -10.82 -34.13
CA ASN A 299 -4.43 -10.51 -35.53
C ASN A 299 -5.82 -9.85 -35.69
N HIS A 300 -6.19 -9.47 -36.92
CA HIS A 300 -7.45 -8.81 -37.25
C HIS A 300 -8.73 -9.58 -36.82
N VAL A 301 -8.60 -10.86 -36.46
CA VAL A 301 -9.68 -11.74 -35.99
C VAL A 301 -9.55 -12.02 -34.49
N GLY A 302 -8.61 -11.37 -33.79
CA GLY A 302 -8.38 -11.56 -32.34
C GLY A 302 -7.64 -12.87 -31.99
N LYS A 303 -7.06 -13.56 -32.98
CA LYS A 303 -6.28 -14.79 -32.76
C LYS A 303 -4.82 -14.45 -32.53
N ARG A 304 -4.18 -15.13 -31.56
CA ARG A 304 -2.75 -15.06 -31.25
C ARG A 304 -2.09 -16.38 -31.56
N ASP A 305 -0.88 -16.34 -32.08
CA ASP A 305 -0.05 -17.51 -32.33
C ASP A 305 0.91 -17.74 -31.15
N VAL A 306 1.17 -18.99 -30.80
CA VAL A 306 2.09 -19.35 -29.72
C VAL A 306 3.49 -19.41 -30.29
N LEU A 307 4.38 -18.58 -29.74
CA LEU A 307 5.77 -18.41 -30.22
C LEU A 307 6.75 -19.40 -29.58
N LEU A 308 6.33 -20.11 -28.52
CA LEU A 308 7.15 -21.13 -27.88
C LEU A 308 7.32 -22.36 -28.81
N PRO A 309 8.48 -23.04 -28.76
CA PRO A 309 8.73 -24.23 -29.55
C PRO A 309 7.76 -25.37 -29.21
N ASP A 310 7.51 -26.22 -30.20
CA ASP A 310 6.59 -27.37 -30.07
C ASP A 310 7.33 -28.56 -29.43
N HIS A 311 6.89 -28.98 -28.25
CA HIS A 311 7.47 -30.16 -27.56
C HIS A 311 6.65 -31.46 -27.76
N SER A 312 5.87 -31.53 -28.83
CA SER A 312 5.05 -32.76 -29.10
C SER A 312 5.80 -33.89 -29.79
N GLU A 313 7.11 -33.77 -30.01
CA GLU A 313 7.95 -34.83 -30.57
C GLU A 313 9.13 -35.17 -29.64
N VAL A 314 8.86 -35.90 -28.53
CA VAL A 314 9.81 -36.85 -27.92
C VAL A 314 9.01 -37.96 -27.25
#